data_d8af7984cb7e031ac7ac7b7a9bb3d135
#
_entry.id   d8af7984cb7e031ac7ac7b7a9bb3d135
#
_cell.length_a   1.000
_cell.length_b   1.000
_cell.length_c   1.000
_cell.angle_alpha   90.00
_cell.angle_beta   90.00
_cell.angle_gamma   90.00
#
_symmetry.space_group_name_H-M   'P 1'
#
loop_
_entity.id
_entity.type
_entity.pdbx_description
1 polymer ?
#
loop_
_entity_poly.entity_id
_entity_poly.type
_entity_poly.pdbx_seq_one_letter_code
_entity_poly.pdbx_strand_id
1 'polypeptide(L)'
;PASAVPRWVSEGLATWYESELTDAGRVRGTYHDMVLRTAALEGRFESIGQAAGGSPQWPEGTRAYAYGSLFFEHLLDKYGDERMDQFIEAVAGQWIPYRLDAAGRSSFGVSLSDEWAAWADQARSEAEGLDSELASLGAISAPERLTNNARWGLHPKVSTDGSALVYVRSNAKSDQQLVLANADGSEERTL
;
A
#
# COMPACT_ATOMS: atom_id res chain seq x y z
N PRO A 1 -13.28 -22.11 -6.94
CA PRO A 1 -13.29 -22.28 -5.51
C PRO A 1 -13.05 -20.94 -4.86
N ALA A 2 -13.91 -20.54 -3.93
CA ALA A 2 -13.65 -19.35 -3.13
C ALA A 2 -12.32 -19.58 -2.39
N SER A 3 -11.45 -18.58 -2.38
CA SER A 3 -10.20 -18.65 -1.62
C SER A 3 -10.54 -18.93 -0.16
N ALA A 4 -9.90 -19.93 0.43
CA ALA A 4 -10.06 -20.26 1.85
C ALA A 4 -9.36 -19.27 2.78
N VAL A 5 -8.71 -18.25 2.21
CA VAL A 5 -7.95 -17.21 2.93
C VAL A 5 -8.33 -15.82 2.41
N PRO A 6 -8.19 -14.77 3.23
CA PRO A 6 -8.35 -13.38 2.79
C PRO A 6 -7.39 -13.02 1.65
N ARG A 7 -7.79 -12.06 0.83
CA ARG A 7 -6.98 -11.62 -0.32
C ARG A 7 -5.58 -11.15 0.07
N TRP A 8 -5.43 -10.48 1.19
CA TRP A 8 -4.11 -10.02 1.62
C TRP A 8 -3.13 -11.18 1.89
N VAL A 9 -3.63 -12.36 2.28
CA VAL A 9 -2.79 -13.55 2.44
C VAL A 9 -2.31 -14.07 1.09
N SER A 10 -3.24 -14.34 0.16
CA SER A 10 -2.89 -14.91 -1.14
C SER A 10 -2.13 -13.93 -2.04
N GLU A 11 -2.60 -12.70 -2.13
CA GLU A 11 -1.98 -11.67 -2.99
C GLU A 11 -0.68 -11.12 -2.36
N GLY A 12 -0.67 -10.98 -1.03
CA GLY A 12 0.51 -10.52 -0.31
C GLY A 12 1.66 -11.52 -0.41
N LEU A 13 1.38 -12.80 -0.17
CA LEU A 13 2.40 -13.86 -0.29
C LEU A 13 2.91 -13.98 -1.73
N ALA A 14 2.03 -13.94 -2.72
CA ALA A 14 2.44 -13.96 -4.13
C ALA A 14 3.33 -12.76 -4.49
N THR A 15 3.00 -11.57 -3.99
CA THR A 15 3.79 -10.36 -4.22
C THR A 15 5.14 -10.38 -3.49
N TRP A 16 5.17 -10.96 -2.31
CA TRP A 16 6.42 -11.17 -1.58
C TRP A 16 7.33 -12.14 -2.34
N TYR A 17 6.82 -13.29 -2.76
CA TYR A 17 7.60 -14.25 -3.57
C TYR A 17 8.06 -13.68 -4.92
N GLU A 18 7.30 -12.78 -5.54
CA GLU A 18 7.75 -12.07 -6.74
C GLU A 18 9.08 -11.36 -6.48
N SER A 19 9.25 -10.76 -5.31
CA SER A 19 10.47 -10.06 -4.92
C SER A 19 11.59 -10.98 -4.48
N GLU A 20 11.28 -12.13 -3.89
CA GLU A 20 12.29 -13.11 -3.49
C GLU A 20 12.85 -13.91 -4.66
N LEU A 21 12.02 -14.21 -5.65
CA LEU A 21 12.39 -15.06 -6.78
C LEU A 21 12.91 -14.27 -8.00
N THR A 22 12.89 -12.93 -7.95
CA THR A 22 13.35 -12.07 -9.06
C THR A 22 14.21 -10.92 -8.55
N ASP A 23 15.03 -10.35 -9.43
CA ASP A 23 15.83 -9.15 -9.12
C ASP A 23 14.97 -7.86 -9.07
N ALA A 24 13.72 -7.95 -9.46
CA ALA A 24 12.71 -6.90 -9.37
C ALA A 24 11.54 -7.44 -8.56
N GLY A 25 10.64 -6.62 -8.15
CA GLY A 25 9.46 -7.03 -7.40
C GLY A 25 8.90 -5.85 -6.63
N ARG A 26 7.63 -5.92 -6.35
CA ARG A 26 6.90 -4.77 -5.78
C ARG A 26 7.27 -4.47 -4.34
N VAL A 27 7.76 -5.46 -3.57
CA VAL A 27 8.24 -5.27 -2.19
C VAL A 27 9.54 -4.46 -2.18
N ARG A 28 10.42 -4.67 -3.17
CA ARG A 28 11.67 -3.89 -3.32
C ARG A 28 11.46 -2.51 -3.94
N GLY A 29 10.24 -2.22 -4.38
CA GLY A 29 9.87 -0.93 -4.95
C GLY A 29 9.35 0.03 -3.89
N THR A 30 9.44 1.33 -4.16
CA THR A 30 9.03 2.39 -3.22
C THR A 30 7.52 2.61 -3.14
N TYR A 31 6.72 2.00 -4.03
CA TYR A 31 5.28 2.28 -4.11
C TYR A 31 4.50 1.71 -2.92
N HIS A 32 4.74 0.45 -2.54
CA HIS A 32 4.08 -0.17 -1.40
C HIS A 32 4.48 0.50 -0.09
N ASP A 33 5.76 0.83 0.08
CA ASP A 33 6.25 1.61 1.23
C ASP A 33 5.57 2.97 1.31
N MET A 34 5.46 3.67 0.18
CA MET A 34 4.77 4.96 0.12
C MET A 34 3.30 4.81 0.54
N VAL A 35 2.62 3.75 0.13
CA VAL A 35 1.22 3.48 0.53
C VAL A 35 1.12 3.32 2.06
N LEU A 36 1.94 2.49 2.66
CA LEU A 36 1.90 2.24 4.11
C LEU A 36 2.32 3.48 4.91
N ARG A 37 3.41 4.12 4.51
CA ARG A 37 3.91 5.34 5.16
C ARG A 37 2.89 6.47 5.13
N THR A 38 2.25 6.69 3.99
CA THR A 38 1.18 7.70 3.87
C THR A 38 -0.01 7.35 4.76
N ALA A 39 -0.44 6.08 4.76
CA ALA A 39 -1.52 5.62 5.62
C ALA A 39 -1.20 5.79 7.11
N ALA A 40 0.04 5.51 7.51
CA ALA A 40 0.52 5.66 8.88
C ALA A 40 0.52 7.14 9.33
N LEU A 41 1.11 8.03 8.51
CA LEU A 41 1.18 9.47 8.81
C LEU A 41 -0.20 10.15 8.85
N GLU A 42 -1.14 9.71 8.01
CA GLU A 42 -2.50 10.24 7.99
C GLU A 42 -3.43 9.60 9.04
N GLY A 43 -2.95 8.67 9.86
CA GLY A 43 -3.78 7.94 10.83
C GLY A 43 -4.84 7.03 10.17
N ARG A 44 -4.56 6.54 8.97
CA ARG A 44 -5.46 5.76 8.12
C ARG A 44 -4.93 4.34 7.86
N PHE A 45 -4.01 3.87 8.69
CA PHE A 45 -3.50 2.50 8.57
C PHE A 45 -4.66 1.52 8.76
N GLU A 46 -4.82 0.61 7.80
CA GLU A 46 -5.98 -0.28 7.78
C GLU A 46 -5.81 -1.45 8.75
N SER A 47 -6.90 -1.88 9.35
CA SER A 47 -6.93 -3.12 10.14
C SER A 47 -6.74 -4.34 9.22
N ILE A 48 -6.31 -5.46 9.79
CA ILE A 48 -6.12 -6.73 9.06
C ILE A 48 -7.36 -7.17 8.28
N GLY A 49 -8.56 -6.88 8.80
CA GLY A 49 -9.83 -7.16 8.12
C GLY A 49 -10.09 -6.23 6.93
N GLN A 50 -9.75 -4.95 7.05
CA GLN A 50 -9.91 -3.96 5.98
C GLN A 50 -8.93 -4.21 4.83
N ALA A 51 -7.70 -4.63 5.12
CA ALA A 51 -6.69 -4.96 4.12
C ALA A 51 -7.14 -6.08 3.16
N ALA A 52 -8.04 -6.96 3.59
CA ALA A 52 -8.64 -8.03 2.76
C ALA A 52 -9.75 -7.51 1.84
N GLY A 53 -10.38 -6.41 2.19
CA GLY A 53 -11.60 -5.92 1.55
C GLY A 53 -11.37 -5.17 0.24
N GLY A 54 -12.43 -5.13 -0.58
CA GLY A 54 -12.56 -4.19 -1.68
C GLY A 54 -13.13 -2.87 -1.16
N SER A 55 -12.45 -1.76 -1.44
CA SER A 55 -12.97 -0.42 -1.13
C SER A 55 -12.61 0.51 -2.26
N PRO A 56 -13.50 1.45 -2.62
CA PRO A 56 -13.18 2.50 -3.58
C PRO A 56 -12.30 3.61 -3.00
N GLN A 57 -11.99 3.55 -1.69
CA GLN A 57 -11.10 4.51 -1.06
C GLN A 57 -9.65 4.10 -1.32
N TRP A 58 -8.77 5.12 -1.39
CA TRP A 58 -7.34 4.90 -1.49
C TRP A 58 -6.83 3.99 -0.34
N PRO A 59 -5.94 3.03 -0.58
CA PRO A 59 -5.23 2.72 -1.84
C PRO A 59 -5.96 1.75 -2.79
N GLU A 60 -7.28 1.60 -2.67
CA GLU A 60 -8.15 0.82 -3.56
C GLU A 60 -7.73 -0.64 -3.72
N GLY A 61 -7.63 -1.10 -4.98
CA GLY A 61 -7.24 -2.47 -5.29
C GLY A 61 -5.82 -2.85 -4.88
N THR A 62 -4.93 -1.86 -4.66
CA THR A 62 -3.54 -2.08 -4.23
C THR A 62 -3.42 -2.57 -2.79
N ARG A 63 -4.44 -2.33 -1.94
CA ARG A 63 -4.37 -2.59 -0.50
C ARG A 63 -3.94 -4.01 -0.14
N ALA A 64 -4.57 -5.03 -0.72
CA ALA A 64 -4.25 -6.41 -0.41
C ALA A 64 -2.80 -6.79 -0.77
N TYR A 65 -2.27 -6.19 -1.82
CA TYR A 65 -0.89 -6.39 -2.27
C TYR A 65 0.10 -5.66 -1.35
N ALA A 66 -0.10 -4.37 -1.12
CA ALA A 66 0.81 -3.55 -0.33
C ALA A 66 0.85 -4.01 1.14
N TYR A 67 -0.31 -4.05 1.80
CA TYR A 67 -0.37 -4.49 3.19
C TYR A 67 0.06 -5.95 3.36
N GLY A 68 -0.41 -6.84 2.47
CA GLY A 68 -0.11 -8.26 2.59
C GLY A 68 1.37 -8.56 2.39
N SER A 69 2.01 -8.03 1.35
CA SER A 69 3.40 -8.32 1.06
C SER A 69 4.36 -7.76 2.12
N LEU A 70 4.14 -6.53 2.57
CA LEU A 70 4.98 -5.91 3.60
C LEU A 70 4.72 -6.50 5.00
N PHE A 71 3.52 -7.00 5.27
CA PHE A 71 3.27 -7.76 6.49
C PHE A 71 3.96 -9.11 6.48
N PHE A 72 4.02 -9.81 5.35
CA PHE A 72 4.80 -11.05 5.23
C PHE A 72 6.30 -10.78 5.38
N GLU A 73 6.82 -9.71 4.81
CA GLU A 73 8.20 -9.29 5.03
C GLU A 73 8.48 -9.05 6.52
N HIS A 74 7.61 -8.29 7.21
CA HIS A 74 7.70 -8.08 8.66
C HIS A 74 7.68 -9.40 9.45
N LEU A 75 6.81 -10.34 9.11
CA LEU A 75 6.75 -11.64 9.79
C LEU A 75 8.02 -12.47 9.58
N LEU A 76 8.54 -12.47 8.36
CA LEU A 76 9.79 -13.18 8.03
C LEU A 76 11.00 -12.58 8.74
N ASP A 77 11.13 -11.26 8.72
CA ASP A 77 12.21 -10.55 9.41
C ASP A 77 12.20 -10.82 10.91
N LYS A 78 11.01 -10.89 11.50
CA LYS A 78 10.84 -11.06 12.94
C LYS A 78 10.92 -12.50 13.41
N TYR A 79 10.39 -13.46 12.67
CA TYR A 79 10.20 -14.83 13.10
C TYR A 79 11.01 -15.85 12.30
N GLY A 80 11.50 -15.48 11.12
CA GLY A 80 12.30 -16.34 10.22
C GLY A 80 11.46 -17.32 9.40
N ASP A 81 12.14 -17.93 8.43
CA ASP A 81 11.54 -18.81 7.40
C ASP A 81 10.83 -20.03 8.00
N GLU A 82 11.45 -20.69 8.98
CA GLU A 82 10.88 -21.89 9.59
C GLU A 82 9.49 -21.63 10.21
N ARG A 83 9.32 -20.49 10.87
CA ARG A 83 8.03 -20.09 11.45
C ARG A 83 7.01 -19.71 10.40
N MET A 84 7.47 -19.14 9.29
CA MET A 84 6.62 -18.83 8.15
C MET A 84 6.13 -20.12 7.49
N ASP A 85 6.98 -21.11 7.27
CA ASP A 85 6.57 -22.42 6.73
C ASP A 85 5.53 -23.08 7.61
N GLN A 86 5.74 -23.08 8.93
CA GLN A 86 4.75 -23.58 9.91
C GLN A 86 3.41 -22.84 9.81
N PHE A 87 3.44 -21.51 9.57
CA PHE A 87 2.24 -20.72 9.39
C PHE A 87 1.50 -21.09 8.11
N ILE A 88 2.21 -21.24 6.99
CA ILE A 88 1.63 -21.62 5.70
C ILE A 88 0.98 -23.00 5.82
N GLU A 89 1.65 -23.98 6.43
CA GLU A 89 1.10 -25.30 6.67
C GLU A 89 -0.13 -25.27 7.58
N ALA A 90 -0.07 -24.49 8.66
CA ALA A 90 -1.20 -24.33 9.58
C ALA A 90 -2.43 -23.71 8.90
N VAL A 91 -2.23 -22.75 8.01
CA VAL A 91 -3.32 -22.14 7.22
C VAL A 91 -3.88 -23.15 6.19
N ALA A 92 -3.00 -23.85 5.48
CA ALA A 92 -3.40 -24.83 4.46
C ALA A 92 -4.16 -26.02 5.06
N GLY A 93 -3.81 -26.45 6.27
CA GLY A 93 -4.45 -27.57 6.99
C GLY A 93 -5.75 -27.21 7.71
N GLN A 94 -6.26 -25.99 7.63
CA GLN A 94 -7.46 -25.58 8.35
C GLN A 94 -8.74 -26.18 7.75
N TRP A 95 -9.52 -26.88 8.56
CA TRP A 95 -10.87 -27.34 8.20
C TRP A 95 -11.89 -26.18 8.18
N ILE A 96 -11.70 -25.18 9.05
CA ILE A 96 -12.54 -23.99 9.11
C ILE A 96 -11.73 -22.85 8.51
N PRO A 97 -12.16 -22.24 7.39
CA PRO A 97 -11.50 -21.13 6.76
C PRO A 97 -11.35 -19.90 7.68
N TYR A 98 -10.39 -19.05 7.39
CA TYR A 98 -10.21 -17.74 8.04
C TYR A 98 -9.81 -17.78 9.52
N ARG A 99 -9.35 -18.89 10.07
CA ARG A 99 -8.81 -18.98 11.45
C ARG A 99 -7.36 -18.56 11.55
N LEU A 100 -7.02 -17.42 10.95
CA LEU A 100 -5.65 -16.94 10.82
C LEU A 100 -4.99 -16.65 12.17
N ASP A 101 -5.75 -16.13 13.15
CA ASP A 101 -5.24 -15.91 14.50
C ASP A 101 -4.84 -17.22 15.20
N ALA A 102 -5.53 -18.31 14.92
CA ALA A 102 -5.16 -19.61 15.45
C ALA A 102 -3.86 -20.12 14.80
N ALA A 103 -3.70 -19.96 13.48
CA ALA A 103 -2.47 -20.28 12.77
C ALA A 103 -1.31 -19.41 13.27
N GLY A 104 -1.52 -18.12 13.46
CA GLY A 104 -0.53 -17.20 14.01
C GLY A 104 -0.06 -17.63 15.39
N ARG A 105 -0.99 -17.97 16.31
CA ARG A 105 -0.63 -18.46 17.65
C ARG A 105 0.17 -19.76 17.62
N SER A 106 -0.17 -20.68 16.71
CA SER A 106 0.57 -21.95 16.61
C SER A 106 1.98 -21.79 16.04
N SER A 107 2.17 -20.84 15.12
CA SER A 107 3.42 -20.67 14.37
C SER A 107 4.31 -19.60 14.99
N PHE A 108 3.76 -18.43 15.34
CA PHE A 108 4.49 -17.26 15.84
C PHE A 108 4.34 -17.06 17.35
N GLY A 109 3.41 -17.76 18.01
CA GLY A 109 3.11 -17.57 19.43
C GLY A 109 2.17 -16.39 19.74
N VAL A 110 1.74 -15.64 18.73
CA VAL A 110 0.87 -14.46 18.84
C VAL A 110 -0.28 -14.56 17.84
N SER A 111 -1.38 -13.84 18.10
CA SER A 111 -2.43 -13.71 17.07
C SER A 111 -1.96 -12.79 15.97
N LEU A 112 -2.37 -13.05 14.72
CA LEU A 112 -2.03 -12.15 13.62
C LEU A 112 -2.67 -10.77 13.79
N SER A 113 -3.84 -10.69 14.43
CA SER A 113 -4.49 -9.41 14.72
C SER A 113 -3.67 -8.55 15.69
N ASP A 114 -3.08 -9.16 16.72
CA ASP A 114 -2.21 -8.44 17.67
C ASP A 114 -0.87 -8.06 17.01
N GLU A 115 -0.30 -8.97 16.21
CA GLU A 115 0.93 -8.70 15.48
C GLU A 115 0.76 -7.59 14.44
N TRP A 116 -0.38 -7.59 13.74
CA TRP A 116 -0.72 -6.52 12.81
C TRP A 116 -0.83 -5.16 13.48
N ALA A 117 -1.43 -5.11 14.68
CA ALA A 117 -1.52 -3.87 15.45
C ALA A 117 -0.13 -3.37 15.87
N ALA A 118 0.74 -4.27 16.34
CA ALA A 118 2.12 -3.93 16.69
C ALA A 118 2.93 -3.44 15.49
N TRP A 119 2.75 -4.09 14.33
CA TRP A 119 3.37 -3.65 13.07
C TRP A 119 2.86 -2.28 12.61
N ALA A 120 1.56 -1.99 12.76
CA ALA A 120 1.00 -0.69 12.44
C ALA A 120 1.60 0.44 13.31
N ASP A 121 1.83 0.17 14.59
CA ASP A 121 2.48 1.13 15.50
C ASP A 121 3.96 1.33 15.14
N GLN A 122 4.67 0.26 14.79
CA GLN A 122 6.03 0.33 14.28
C GLN A 122 6.11 1.15 13.00
N ALA A 123 5.27 0.84 12.01
CA ALA A 123 5.22 1.56 10.73
C ALA A 123 4.95 3.06 10.93
N ARG A 124 4.12 3.42 11.91
CA ARG A 124 3.88 4.82 12.26
C ARG A 124 5.12 5.48 12.82
N SER A 125 5.78 4.85 13.79
CA SER A 125 7.00 5.37 14.40
C SER A 125 8.12 5.59 13.38
N GLU A 126 8.29 4.65 12.45
CA GLU A 126 9.27 4.73 11.37
C GLU A 126 8.93 5.87 10.39
N ALA A 127 7.65 6.00 10.02
CA ALA A 127 7.18 7.06 9.13
C ALA A 127 7.36 8.46 9.74
N GLU A 128 7.04 8.63 11.02
CA GLU A 128 7.23 9.89 11.76
C GLU A 128 8.73 10.22 11.91
N GLY A 129 9.57 9.21 12.14
CA GLY A 129 11.02 9.36 12.21
C GLY A 129 11.60 9.86 10.89
N LEU A 130 11.23 9.22 9.78
CA LEU A 130 11.65 9.63 8.43
C LEU A 130 11.15 11.03 8.06
N ASP A 131 9.89 11.36 8.37
CA ASP A 131 9.32 12.68 8.12
C ASP A 131 10.12 13.77 8.86
N SER A 132 10.44 13.52 10.13
CA SER A 132 11.25 14.42 10.95
C SER A 132 12.68 14.59 10.42
N GLU A 133 13.30 13.51 9.96
CA GLU A 133 14.62 13.56 9.33
C GLU A 133 14.61 14.40 8.05
N LEU A 134 13.67 14.12 7.14
CA LEU A 134 13.53 14.87 5.89
C LEU A 134 13.23 16.34 6.13
N ALA A 135 12.40 16.67 7.12
CA ALA A 135 12.13 18.05 7.51
C ALA A 135 13.40 18.75 8.02
N SER A 136 14.22 18.07 8.82
CA SER A 136 15.48 18.61 9.33
C SER A 136 16.51 18.92 8.23
N LEU A 137 16.46 18.18 7.13
CA LEU A 137 17.29 18.36 5.95
C LEU A 137 16.75 19.45 4.99
N GLY A 138 15.59 20.05 5.29
CA GLY A 138 14.89 20.95 4.38
C GLY A 138 14.41 20.27 3.08
N ALA A 139 14.30 18.94 3.10
CA ALA A 139 13.95 18.17 1.93
C ALA A 139 12.43 18.12 1.66
N ILE A 140 11.63 18.58 2.62
CA ILE A 140 10.17 18.64 2.48
C ILE A 140 9.76 20.07 2.21
N SER A 141 9.12 20.29 1.07
CA SER A 141 8.36 21.51 0.79
C SER A 141 6.87 21.18 0.80
N ALA A 142 6.04 22.05 1.34
CA ALA A 142 4.60 21.89 1.26
C ALA A 142 4.16 21.96 -0.21
N PRO A 143 3.58 20.88 -0.78
CA PRO A 143 3.14 20.89 -2.16
C PRO A 143 1.89 21.78 -2.31
N GLU A 144 1.83 22.54 -3.39
CA GLU A 144 0.61 23.23 -3.79
C GLU A 144 -0.27 22.30 -4.62
N ARG A 145 -1.55 22.17 -4.23
CA ARG A 145 -2.49 21.35 -4.97
C ARG A 145 -3.10 22.14 -6.13
N LEU A 146 -2.70 21.78 -7.35
CA LEU A 146 -3.16 22.44 -8.57
C LEU A 146 -4.52 21.95 -9.08
N THR A 147 -4.94 20.73 -8.75
CA THR A 147 -6.18 20.13 -9.29
C THR A 147 -7.08 19.60 -8.16
N ASN A 148 -8.39 19.90 -8.22
CA ASN A 148 -9.37 19.52 -7.21
C ASN A 148 -10.59 18.76 -7.75
N ASN A 149 -10.67 18.55 -9.06
CA ASN A 149 -11.85 18.07 -9.78
C ASN A 149 -11.73 16.62 -10.28
N ALA A 150 -10.71 15.91 -9.83
CA ALA A 150 -10.45 14.54 -10.23
C ALA A 150 -10.21 13.64 -9.01
N ARG A 151 -10.47 12.36 -9.17
CA ARG A 151 -10.02 11.34 -8.24
C ARG A 151 -8.52 11.07 -8.41
N TRP A 152 -8.07 11.07 -9.67
CA TRP A 152 -6.69 10.88 -10.07
C TRP A 152 -6.27 11.93 -11.11
N GLY A 153 -5.17 12.61 -10.86
CA GLY A 153 -4.41 13.36 -11.85
C GLY A 153 -3.14 12.55 -12.17
N LEU A 154 -3.05 11.99 -13.37
CA LEU A 154 -1.99 11.04 -13.74
C LEU A 154 -1.09 11.61 -14.83
N HIS A 155 0.16 11.20 -14.83
CA HIS A 155 1.13 11.46 -15.89
C HIS A 155 1.29 12.96 -16.25
N PRO A 156 1.47 13.86 -15.27
CA PRO A 156 1.61 15.28 -15.56
C PRO A 156 2.84 15.55 -16.42
N LYS A 157 2.68 16.45 -17.38
CA LYS A 157 3.77 16.98 -18.21
C LYS A 157 3.64 18.50 -18.31
N VAL A 158 4.74 19.19 -18.08
CA VAL A 158 4.83 20.63 -18.22
C VAL A 158 5.42 20.97 -19.58
N SER A 159 4.93 22.03 -20.22
CA SER A 159 5.48 22.56 -21.49
C SER A 159 6.92 23.02 -21.30
N THR A 160 7.70 23.06 -22.38
CA THR A 160 9.13 23.43 -22.35
C THR A 160 9.38 24.83 -21.78
N ASP A 161 8.42 25.74 -21.98
CA ASP A 161 8.46 27.12 -21.47
C ASP A 161 7.89 27.28 -20.05
N GLY A 162 7.40 26.17 -19.46
CA GLY A 162 6.81 26.17 -18.12
C GLY A 162 5.41 26.78 -18.01
N SER A 163 4.77 27.17 -19.12
CA SER A 163 3.50 27.90 -19.08
C SER A 163 2.26 27.04 -19.01
N ALA A 164 2.34 25.78 -19.44
CA ALA A 164 1.21 24.90 -19.56
C ALA A 164 1.46 23.53 -18.91
N LEU A 165 0.40 22.90 -18.43
CA LEU A 165 0.37 21.59 -17.83
C LEU A 165 -0.62 20.71 -18.61
N VAL A 166 -0.18 19.51 -19.01
CA VAL A 166 -1.04 18.45 -19.54
C VAL A 166 -1.04 17.27 -18.58
N TYR A 167 -2.20 16.71 -18.29
CA TYR A 167 -2.34 15.53 -17.44
C TYR A 167 -3.57 14.72 -17.81
N VAL A 168 -3.60 13.46 -17.36
CA VAL A 168 -4.76 12.58 -17.49
C VAL A 168 -5.63 12.71 -16.25
N ARG A 169 -6.88 13.11 -16.44
CA ARG A 169 -7.89 13.18 -15.38
C ARG A 169 -8.75 11.93 -15.38
N SER A 170 -8.90 11.29 -14.23
CA SER A 170 -9.85 10.21 -14.00
C SER A 170 -10.73 10.54 -12.80
N ASN A 171 -12.04 10.49 -12.98
CA ASN A 171 -13.03 10.69 -11.92
C ASN A 171 -13.74 9.40 -11.52
N ALA A 172 -13.35 8.26 -12.09
CA ALA A 172 -13.92 6.93 -11.91
C ALA A 172 -15.42 6.80 -12.29
N LYS A 173 -15.98 7.79 -13.01
CA LYS A 173 -17.38 7.81 -13.48
C LYS A 173 -17.51 7.88 -14.99
N SER A 174 -16.47 8.36 -15.66
CA SER A 174 -16.37 8.48 -17.12
C SER A 174 -15.00 7.99 -17.57
N ASP A 175 -14.81 7.89 -18.89
CA ASP A 175 -13.51 7.62 -19.48
C ASP A 175 -12.46 8.64 -19.03
N GLN A 176 -11.21 8.21 -19.04
CA GLN A 176 -10.08 9.09 -18.76
C GLN A 176 -10.03 10.21 -19.80
N GLN A 177 -9.75 11.42 -19.35
CA GLN A 177 -9.70 12.61 -20.17
C GLN A 177 -8.29 13.20 -20.16
N LEU A 178 -7.81 13.58 -21.33
CA LEU A 178 -6.59 14.40 -21.43
C LEU A 178 -6.99 15.86 -21.18
N VAL A 179 -6.31 16.51 -20.24
CA VAL A 179 -6.59 17.87 -19.82
C VAL A 179 -5.37 18.75 -20.06
N LEU A 180 -5.59 19.91 -20.63
CA LEU A 180 -4.62 21.00 -20.71
C LEU A 180 -5.05 22.12 -19.76
N ALA A 181 -4.09 22.64 -19.00
CA ALA A 181 -4.28 23.77 -18.09
C ALA A 181 -3.08 24.73 -18.15
N ASN A 182 -3.20 25.89 -17.58
CA ASN A 182 -2.03 26.70 -17.24
C ASN A 182 -1.17 26.01 -16.20
N ALA A 183 0.09 26.38 -16.06
CA ALA A 183 1.01 25.76 -15.09
C ALA A 183 0.57 25.87 -13.63
N ASP A 184 -0.26 26.87 -13.31
CA ASP A 184 -0.88 27.06 -11.99
C ASP A 184 -2.18 26.25 -11.79
N GLY A 185 -2.56 25.41 -12.75
CA GLY A 185 -3.78 24.61 -12.73
C GLY A 185 -5.05 25.37 -13.17
N SER A 186 -4.95 26.63 -13.53
CA SER A 186 -6.09 27.40 -14.05
C SER A 186 -6.43 27.09 -15.51
N GLU A 187 -7.58 27.57 -15.99
CA GLU A 187 -8.01 27.48 -17.41
C GLU A 187 -8.01 26.02 -17.95
N GLU A 188 -8.48 25.07 -17.12
CA GLU A 188 -8.57 23.67 -17.53
C GLU A 188 -9.50 23.46 -18.72
N ARG A 189 -9.04 22.72 -19.72
CA ARG A 189 -9.84 22.26 -20.85
C ARG A 189 -9.53 20.81 -21.20
N THR A 190 -10.55 20.05 -21.51
CA THR A 190 -10.41 18.71 -22.09
C THR A 190 -9.99 18.81 -23.55
N LEU A 191 -9.01 17.99 -23.94
CA LEU A 191 -8.50 17.89 -25.31
C LEU A 191 -9.26 16.81 -26.11
#